data_ad52db6c3ecc9a82cb194831e5255f5c
#
_entry.id   ad52db6c3ecc9a82cb194831e5255f5c
#
_cell.length_a   1.000
_cell.length_b   1.000
_cell.length_c   1.000
_cell.angle_alpha   90.00
_cell.angle_beta   90.00
_cell.angle_gamma   90.00
#
_symmetry.space_group_name_H-M   'P 1'
#
loop_
_entity.id
_entity.type
_entity.pdbx_description
1 polymer ?
#
loop_
_entity_poly.entity_id
_entity_poly.type
_entity_poly.pdbx_seq_one_letter_code
_entity_poly.pdbx_strand_id
1 'polypeptide(L)'
;VAKIKKSYRHVDLIFGTHNIFKLAELLYERFMEKKMVVDVWEGTNEIVEELPIERKYPFKSGVNIMFGCNNFCTYCIVPYVRGRERSREPEDIIKEIEGLVADGVVEVMLLGQNVNSYGKNLEQPITFAELLRRVEKIEGLERIRFMTSHPKDLSDELIETMKNSKKICSHLHLPLQSGSSEILKRMNRKYSKEQYLALVEKLRAAMPDISLTTDIIVGFPGETEE
;
A
#
# COMPACT_ATOMS: atom_id res chain seq x y z
N VAL A 1 4.05 -22.55 10.74
CA VAL A 1 4.02 -22.74 12.20
C VAL A 1 4.69 -24.06 12.59
N ALA A 2 4.17 -25.23 12.17
CA ALA A 2 4.69 -26.54 12.59
C ALA A 2 6.21 -26.72 12.39
N LYS A 3 6.75 -26.30 11.24
CA LYS A 3 8.19 -26.33 10.96
C LYS A 3 8.98 -25.45 11.93
N ILE A 4 8.48 -24.24 12.25
CA ILE A 4 9.14 -23.33 13.21
C ILE A 4 9.18 -23.96 14.59
N LYS A 5 8.05 -24.45 15.10
CA LYS A 5 7.97 -25.14 16.40
C LYS A 5 8.97 -26.31 16.52
N LYS A 6 9.13 -27.07 15.44
CA LYS A 6 10.02 -28.25 15.43
C LYS A 6 11.50 -27.87 15.35
N SER A 7 11.85 -26.90 14.51
CA SER A 7 13.23 -26.60 14.14
C SER A 7 13.88 -25.45 14.92
N TYR A 8 13.08 -24.58 15.56
CA TYR A 8 13.57 -23.36 16.19
C TYR A 8 13.10 -23.25 17.64
N ARG A 9 13.76 -23.98 18.54
CA ARG A 9 13.39 -24.06 19.97
C ARG A 9 13.56 -22.75 20.76
N HIS A 10 14.28 -21.75 20.20
CA HIS A 10 14.49 -20.43 20.77
C HIS A 10 13.38 -19.42 20.41
N VAL A 11 12.42 -19.83 19.59
CA VAL A 11 11.28 -18.99 19.23
C VAL A 11 10.20 -19.13 20.28
N ASP A 12 9.90 -18.06 20.97
CA ASP A 12 8.93 -18.00 22.06
C ASP A 12 7.54 -17.55 21.63
N LEU A 13 7.45 -16.77 20.53
CA LEU A 13 6.20 -16.19 20.06
C LEU A 13 6.09 -16.28 18.55
N ILE A 14 4.94 -16.73 18.04
CA ILE A 14 4.62 -16.76 16.61
C ILE A 14 3.24 -16.14 16.41
N PHE A 15 3.17 -15.06 15.66
CA PHE A 15 1.91 -14.39 15.28
C PHE A 15 1.96 -13.90 13.84
N GLY A 16 0.81 -13.53 13.29
CA GLY A 16 0.67 -13.11 11.89
C GLY A 16 0.63 -11.59 11.72
N THR A 17 0.56 -11.16 10.46
CA THR A 17 0.42 -9.73 10.12
C THR A 17 -0.95 -9.17 10.46
N HIS A 18 -1.96 -10.04 10.64
CA HIS A 18 -3.33 -9.65 10.92
C HIS A 18 -3.57 -9.29 12.38
N ASN A 19 -2.73 -9.77 13.29
CA ASN A 19 -2.88 -9.58 14.74
C ASN A 19 -1.62 -9.01 15.41
N ILE A 20 -0.82 -8.24 14.66
CA ILE A 20 0.39 -7.57 15.17
C ILE A 20 0.09 -6.62 16.32
N PHE A 21 -1.09 -6.02 16.35
CA PHE A 21 -1.55 -5.12 17.43
C PHE A 21 -1.66 -5.82 18.78
N LYS A 22 -1.80 -7.16 18.79
CA LYS A 22 -1.82 -7.97 20.02
C LYS A 22 -0.43 -8.28 20.61
N LEU A 23 0.64 -7.74 20.04
CA LEU A 23 2.00 -8.08 20.46
C LEU A 23 2.21 -7.97 21.97
N ALA A 24 1.73 -6.89 22.61
CA ALA A 24 1.90 -6.68 24.05
C ALA A 24 1.13 -7.74 24.87
N GLU A 25 -0.09 -8.08 24.47
CA GLU A 25 -0.92 -9.13 25.08
C GLU A 25 -0.24 -10.50 24.96
N LEU A 26 0.21 -10.86 23.77
CA LEU A 26 0.86 -12.14 23.50
C LEU A 26 2.22 -12.28 24.22
N LEU A 27 2.96 -11.18 24.38
CA LEU A 27 4.17 -11.15 25.19
C LEU A 27 3.86 -11.35 26.66
N TYR A 28 2.83 -10.69 27.20
CA TYR A 28 2.38 -10.89 28.56
C TYR A 28 1.99 -12.34 28.83
N GLU A 29 1.19 -12.95 27.94
CA GLU A 29 0.84 -14.37 28.01
C GLU A 29 2.09 -15.26 28.05
N ARG A 30 3.06 -15.01 27.16
CA ARG A 30 4.32 -15.76 27.11
C ARG A 30 5.09 -15.68 28.44
N PHE A 31 5.16 -14.50 29.06
CA PHE A 31 5.84 -14.32 30.35
C PHE A 31 5.13 -15.04 31.51
N MET A 32 3.81 -15.02 31.52
CA MET A 32 3.01 -15.65 32.58
C MET A 32 2.98 -17.17 32.46
N GLU A 33 2.76 -17.70 31.27
CA GLU A 33 2.59 -19.15 31.04
C GLU A 33 3.91 -19.89 30.81
N LYS A 34 5.01 -19.18 30.54
CA LYS A 34 6.36 -19.71 30.28
C LYS A 34 6.43 -20.79 29.18
N LYS A 35 5.47 -20.76 28.24
CA LYS A 35 5.42 -21.67 27.07
C LYS A 35 5.36 -20.84 25.78
N MET A 36 5.72 -21.49 24.65
CA MET A 36 5.58 -20.85 23.33
C MET A 36 4.12 -20.48 23.05
N VAL A 37 3.88 -19.22 22.74
CA VAL A 37 2.57 -18.70 22.33
C VAL A 37 2.49 -18.68 20.81
N VAL A 38 1.40 -19.15 20.25
CA VAL A 38 1.13 -19.14 18.82
C VAL A 38 -0.28 -18.66 18.55
N ASP A 39 -0.37 -17.47 17.95
CA ASP A 39 -1.63 -16.85 17.56
C ASP A 39 -1.50 -16.34 16.10
N VAL A 40 -1.85 -17.18 15.14
CA VAL A 40 -1.76 -16.86 13.71
C VAL A 40 -3.17 -16.87 13.13
N TRP A 41 -3.62 -15.69 12.70
CA TRP A 41 -4.91 -15.56 12.05
C TRP A 41 -4.79 -15.82 10.54
N GLU A 42 -5.69 -16.60 9.99
CA GLU A 42 -5.74 -16.90 8.54
C GLU A 42 -6.26 -15.70 7.73
N GLY A 43 -7.02 -14.81 8.35
CA GLY A 43 -7.55 -13.57 7.77
C GLY A 43 -8.31 -12.75 8.79
N THR A 44 -8.55 -11.49 8.47
CA THR A 44 -9.41 -10.58 9.23
C THR A 44 -10.00 -9.52 8.32
N ASN A 45 -11.19 -9.03 8.63
CA ASN A 45 -11.75 -7.80 8.06
C ASN A 45 -11.51 -6.60 8.98
N GLU A 46 -10.98 -6.84 10.16
CA GLU A 46 -10.73 -5.82 11.16
C GLU A 46 -9.54 -4.95 10.78
N ILE A 47 -9.66 -3.66 10.95
CA ILE A 47 -8.60 -2.67 10.89
C ILE A 47 -8.52 -2.03 12.27
N VAL A 48 -7.34 -2.06 12.86
CA VAL A 48 -7.12 -1.47 14.18
C VAL A 48 -6.51 -0.09 13.98
N GLU A 49 -7.20 0.92 14.47
CA GLU A 49 -6.81 2.31 14.42
C GLU A 49 -5.98 2.72 15.66
N GLU A 50 -5.39 3.91 15.61
CA GLU A 50 -4.70 4.55 16.74
C GLU A 50 -3.54 3.73 17.32
N LEU A 51 -2.88 2.88 16.52
CA LEU A 51 -1.68 2.19 16.96
C LEU A 51 -0.52 3.17 17.16
N PRO A 52 0.28 3.01 18.24
CA PRO A 52 1.42 3.87 18.48
C PRO A 52 2.45 3.77 17.35
N ILE A 53 2.93 4.92 16.87
CA ILE A 53 3.91 5.01 15.79
C ILE A 53 5.16 5.68 16.30
N GLU A 54 6.30 5.00 16.20
CA GLU A 54 7.62 5.61 16.36
C GLU A 54 8.12 6.08 14.99
N ARG A 55 8.29 7.40 14.84
CA ARG A 55 8.73 8.02 13.59
C ARG A 55 10.26 8.15 13.57
N LYS A 56 10.86 7.72 12.46
CA LYS A 56 12.29 7.94 12.21
C LYS A 56 12.63 9.43 12.01
N TYR A 57 11.68 10.19 11.46
CA TYR A 57 11.85 11.61 11.14
C TYR A 57 10.69 12.42 11.74
N PRO A 58 10.96 13.56 12.43
CA PRO A 58 9.89 14.35 13.05
C PRO A 58 8.98 15.03 12.04
N PHE A 59 9.48 15.37 10.84
CA PHE A 59 8.79 16.15 9.81
C PHE A 59 8.02 15.32 8.78
N LYS A 60 8.14 13.99 8.77
CA LYS A 60 7.43 13.11 7.82
C LYS A 60 6.97 11.82 8.43
N SER A 61 5.84 11.30 7.94
CA SER A 61 5.26 10.03 8.38
C SER A 61 4.69 9.20 7.22
N GLY A 62 4.70 7.88 7.39
CA GLY A 62 3.89 6.98 6.56
C GLY A 62 2.51 6.80 7.17
N VAL A 63 1.46 6.81 6.34
CA VAL A 63 0.08 6.58 6.74
C VAL A 63 -0.50 5.45 5.90
N ASN A 64 -0.81 4.34 6.53
CA ASN A 64 -1.49 3.24 5.85
C ASN A 64 -2.93 3.67 5.55
N ILE A 65 -3.35 3.59 4.29
CA ILE A 65 -4.72 3.91 3.88
C ILE A 65 -5.53 2.66 3.54
N MET A 66 -4.86 1.54 3.29
CA MET A 66 -5.49 0.27 2.97
C MET A 66 -4.53 -0.91 3.19
N PHE A 67 -5.09 -2.09 3.31
CA PHE A 67 -4.39 -3.37 3.48
C PHE A 67 -4.87 -4.39 2.47
N GLY A 68 -3.99 -5.37 2.14
CA GLY A 68 -4.32 -6.45 1.22
C GLY A 68 -4.33 -6.05 -0.25
N CYS A 69 -4.56 -7.02 -1.15
CA CYS A 69 -4.59 -6.78 -2.60
C CYS A 69 -5.43 -7.83 -3.32
N ASN A 70 -6.23 -7.38 -4.29
CA ASN A 70 -7.09 -8.24 -5.10
C ASN A 70 -6.51 -8.56 -6.50
N ASN A 71 -5.26 -8.16 -6.80
CA ASN A 71 -4.70 -8.32 -8.14
C ASN A 71 -4.24 -9.74 -8.44
N PHE A 72 -3.78 -10.51 -7.46
CA PHE A 72 -3.29 -11.89 -7.63
C PHE A 72 -2.27 -12.03 -8.76
N CYS A 73 -1.32 -11.07 -8.85
CA CYS A 73 -0.18 -11.23 -9.76
C CYS A 73 0.56 -12.53 -9.42
N THR A 74 0.93 -13.33 -10.43
CA THR A 74 1.38 -14.71 -10.25
C THR A 74 2.68 -14.87 -9.45
N TYR A 75 3.47 -13.82 -9.35
CA TYR A 75 4.72 -13.76 -8.57
C TYR A 75 4.55 -13.19 -7.16
N CYS A 76 3.34 -12.76 -6.80
CA CYS A 76 3.12 -11.97 -5.58
C CYS A 76 2.43 -12.78 -4.49
N ILE A 77 3.03 -12.81 -3.30
CA ILE A 77 2.49 -13.51 -2.11
C ILE A 77 1.45 -12.66 -1.33
N VAL A 78 1.37 -11.36 -1.61
CA VAL A 78 0.56 -10.42 -0.82
C VAL A 78 -0.89 -10.85 -0.60
N PRO A 79 -1.68 -11.25 -1.62
CA PRO A 79 -3.06 -11.66 -1.40
C PRO A 79 -3.23 -12.83 -0.41
N TYR A 80 -2.21 -13.69 -0.33
CA TYR A 80 -2.22 -14.88 0.52
C TYR A 80 -1.78 -14.61 1.96
N VAL A 81 -1.00 -13.55 2.20
CA VAL A 81 -0.46 -13.25 3.53
C VAL A 81 -1.07 -11.99 4.16
N ARG A 82 -1.64 -11.09 3.34
CA ARG A 82 -2.32 -9.88 3.81
C ARG A 82 -3.82 -9.86 3.52
N GLY A 83 -4.32 -10.89 2.82
CA GLY A 83 -5.74 -11.03 2.48
C GLY A 83 -6.23 -10.09 1.39
N ARG A 84 -7.55 -9.96 1.28
CA ARG A 84 -8.25 -9.08 0.35
C ARG A 84 -8.06 -7.61 0.70
N GLU A 85 -8.32 -6.73 -0.27
CA GLU A 85 -8.29 -5.29 -0.06
C GLU A 85 -9.29 -4.87 1.02
N ARG A 86 -8.79 -4.03 1.95
CA ARG A 86 -9.55 -3.41 3.03
C ARG A 86 -9.06 -1.96 3.13
N SER A 87 -9.92 -1.03 2.79
CA SER A 87 -9.66 0.40 2.92
C SER A 87 -10.04 0.87 4.32
N ARG A 88 -9.25 1.78 4.87
CA ARG A 88 -9.60 2.50 6.10
C ARG A 88 -10.64 3.57 5.77
N GLU A 89 -11.47 3.92 6.74
CA GLU A 89 -12.41 5.01 6.58
C GLU A 89 -11.67 6.35 6.34
N PRO A 90 -12.15 7.19 5.43
CA PRO A 90 -11.49 8.47 5.12
C PRO A 90 -11.32 9.36 6.34
N GLU A 91 -12.31 9.37 7.22
CA GLU A 91 -12.34 10.19 8.43
C GLU A 91 -11.22 9.81 9.40
N ASP A 92 -10.94 8.50 9.55
CA ASP A 92 -9.85 8.00 10.41
C ASP A 92 -8.48 8.36 9.84
N ILE A 93 -8.32 8.29 8.50
CA ILE A 93 -7.09 8.71 7.82
C ILE A 93 -6.87 10.21 8.00
N ILE A 94 -7.89 11.04 7.82
CA ILE A 94 -7.81 12.49 7.99
C ILE A 94 -7.45 12.83 9.43
N LYS A 95 -8.14 12.24 10.41
CA LYS A 95 -7.86 12.42 11.84
C LYS A 95 -6.41 12.09 12.20
N GLU A 96 -5.88 10.96 11.68
CA GLU A 96 -4.49 10.57 11.88
C GLU A 96 -3.54 11.62 11.31
N ILE A 97 -3.77 12.08 10.06
CA ILE A 97 -2.91 13.07 9.41
C ILE A 97 -2.96 14.41 10.14
N GLU A 98 -4.14 14.86 10.58
CA GLU A 98 -4.28 16.09 11.38
C GLU A 98 -3.51 16.00 12.70
N GLY A 99 -3.56 14.86 13.39
CA GLY A 99 -2.77 14.60 14.59
C GLY A 99 -1.25 14.63 14.32
N LEU A 100 -0.81 14.04 13.20
CA LEU A 100 0.58 14.08 12.76
C LEU A 100 1.04 15.50 12.44
N VAL A 101 0.21 16.31 11.78
CA VAL A 101 0.52 17.71 11.46
C VAL A 101 0.58 18.56 12.73
N ALA A 102 -0.32 18.36 13.69
CA ALA A 102 -0.26 19.01 14.99
C ALA A 102 1.04 18.70 15.76
N ASP A 103 1.63 17.53 15.50
CA ASP A 103 2.93 17.09 16.04
C ASP A 103 4.13 17.44 15.13
N GLY A 104 3.96 18.37 14.19
CA GLY A 104 5.03 18.95 13.36
C GLY A 104 5.34 18.20 12.05
N VAL A 105 4.54 17.21 11.65
CA VAL A 105 4.70 16.55 10.35
C VAL A 105 4.20 17.47 9.23
N VAL A 106 5.02 17.65 8.20
CA VAL A 106 4.68 18.47 7.02
C VAL A 106 4.60 17.62 5.73
N GLU A 107 5.05 16.38 5.77
CA GLU A 107 5.01 15.44 4.63
C GLU A 107 4.42 14.10 5.05
N VAL A 108 3.43 13.61 4.30
CA VAL A 108 2.89 12.26 4.47
C VAL A 108 3.12 11.40 3.22
N MET A 109 3.41 10.12 3.47
CA MET A 109 3.45 9.07 2.46
C MET A 109 2.25 8.14 2.66
N LEU A 110 1.26 8.18 1.76
CA LEU A 110 0.12 7.28 1.80
C LEU A 110 0.54 5.90 1.30
N LEU A 111 0.27 4.88 2.12
CA LEU A 111 0.77 3.52 1.95
C LEU A 111 -0.38 2.53 1.78
N GLY A 112 -0.16 1.54 0.92
CA GLY A 112 -1.03 0.40 0.69
C GLY A 112 -0.39 -0.58 -0.28
N GLN A 113 -1.04 -1.68 -0.61
CA GLN A 113 -0.54 -2.64 -1.60
C GLN A 113 -0.97 -2.31 -3.04
N ASN A 114 -2.02 -1.49 -3.20
CA ASN A 114 -2.47 -0.88 -4.45
C ASN A 114 -3.30 0.36 -4.10
N VAL A 115 -2.65 1.48 -3.83
CA VAL A 115 -3.34 2.70 -3.34
C VAL A 115 -4.39 3.24 -4.32
N ASN A 116 -4.21 2.99 -5.63
CA ASN A 116 -5.16 3.45 -6.65
C ASN A 116 -6.54 2.75 -6.57
N SER A 117 -6.62 1.59 -5.89
CA SER A 117 -7.89 0.89 -5.67
C SER A 117 -8.58 1.27 -4.35
N TYR A 118 -8.00 2.20 -3.59
CA TYR A 118 -8.56 2.66 -2.33
C TYR A 118 -10.04 3.04 -2.45
N GLY A 119 -10.79 2.71 -1.42
CA GLY A 119 -12.18 3.12 -1.22
C GLY A 119 -13.23 2.25 -1.92
N LYS A 120 -12.83 1.35 -2.83
CA LYS A 120 -13.77 0.49 -3.58
C LYS A 120 -14.59 -0.45 -2.71
N ASN A 121 -14.07 -0.80 -1.52
CA ASN A 121 -14.68 -1.75 -0.59
C ASN A 121 -15.29 -1.10 0.66
N LEU A 122 -15.35 0.22 0.71
CA LEU A 122 -16.05 0.95 1.77
C LEU A 122 -17.57 0.83 1.59
N GLU A 123 -18.32 0.99 2.67
CA GLU A 123 -19.79 1.03 2.62
C GLU A 123 -20.29 2.17 1.73
N GLN A 124 -19.64 3.32 1.80
CA GLN A 124 -19.81 4.43 0.87
C GLN A 124 -18.54 4.56 0.01
N PRO A 125 -18.50 3.92 -1.17
CA PRO A 125 -17.31 3.93 -2.00
C PRO A 125 -16.89 5.34 -2.39
N ILE A 126 -15.60 5.62 -2.24
CA ILE A 126 -14.97 6.84 -2.76
C ILE A 126 -13.74 6.49 -3.59
N THR A 127 -13.26 7.42 -4.41
CA THR A 127 -12.04 7.21 -5.18
C THR A 127 -10.79 7.61 -4.38
N PHE A 128 -9.64 7.07 -4.77
CA PHE A 128 -8.36 7.53 -4.23
C PHE A 128 -8.12 9.02 -4.51
N ALA A 129 -8.58 9.50 -5.67
CA ALA A 129 -8.54 10.92 -6.03
C ALA A 129 -9.34 11.78 -5.05
N GLU A 130 -10.52 11.31 -4.63
CA GLU A 130 -11.33 12.01 -3.61
C GLU A 130 -10.63 12.04 -2.25
N LEU A 131 -10.03 10.93 -1.81
CA LEU A 131 -9.22 10.93 -0.59
C LEU A 131 -8.09 11.96 -0.67
N LEU A 132 -7.35 12.00 -1.78
CA LEU A 132 -6.26 12.97 -1.97
C LEU A 132 -6.75 14.41 -1.87
N ARG A 133 -7.91 14.73 -2.47
CA ARG A 133 -8.53 16.08 -2.36
C ARG A 133 -8.92 16.44 -0.92
N ARG A 134 -9.34 15.46 -0.12
CA ARG A 134 -9.61 15.67 1.31
C ARG A 134 -8.32 15.88 2.10
N VAL A 135 -7.31 15.06 1.90
CA VAL A 135 -5.99 15.20 2.55
C VAL A 135 -5.33 16.53 2.20
N GLU A 136 -5.46 17.00 0.95
CA GLU A 136 -4.89 18.29 0.52
C GLU A 136 -5.44 19.49 1.29
N LYS A 137 -6.66 19.41 1.83
CA LYS A 137 -7.29 20.50 2.61
C LYS A 137 -6.70 20.64 4.02
N ILE A 138 -5.93 19.68 4.51
CA ILE A 138 -5.35 19.72 5.86
C ILE A 138 -4.34 20.87 5.92
N GLU A 139 -4.60 21.85 6.78
CA GLU A 139 -3.71 22.98 7.02
C GLU A 139 -2.41 22.51 7.69
N GLY A 140 -1.27 23.11 7.35
CA GLY A 140 0.05 22.72 7.84
C GLY A 140 0.69 21.52 7.13
N LEU A 141 -0.08 20.69 6.42
CA LEU A 141 0.49 19.69 5.54
C LEU A 141 1.00 20.35 4.24
N GLU A 142 2.25 20.11 3.88
CA GLU A 142 2.88 20.72 2.70
C GLU A 142 3.06 19.75 1.54
N ARG A 143 3.30 18.45 1.82
CA ARG A 143 3.59 17.45 0.80
C ARG A 143 2.83 16.15 1.03
N ILE A 144 2.28 15.65 -0.07
CA ILE A 144 1.60 14.36 -0.15
C ILE A 144 2.34 13.50 -1.15
N ARG A 145 2.75 12.31 -0.71
CA ARG A 145 3.30 11.26 -1.56
C ARG A 145 2.46 10.00 -1.43
N PHE A 146 2.51 9.16 -2.42
CA PHE A 146 1.94 7.83 -2.33
C PHE A 146 2.78 6.85 -3.15
N MET A 147 2.71 5.58 -2.79
CA MET A 147 3.44 4.50 -3.45
C MET A 147 2.51 3.33 -3.79
N THR A 148 3.03 2.40 -4.61
CA THR A 148 2.36 1.14 -4.93
C THR A 148 1.12 1.32 -5.78
N SER A 149 1.28 2.10 -6.86
CA SER A 149 0.24 2.26 -7.89
C SER A 149 0.23 1.08 -8.86
N HIS A 150 -0.97 0.65 -9.27
CA HIS A 150 -1.11 -0.36 -10.32
C HIS A 150 -1.65 0.29 -11.60
N PRO A 151 -1.01 0.10 -12.77
CA PRO A 151 -1.41 0.77 -14.02
C PRO A 151 -2.89 0.64 -14.37
N LYS A 152 -3.50 -0.53 -14.14
CA LYS A 152 -4.94 -0.74 -14.45
C LYS A 152 -5.89 0.16 -13.63
N ASP A 153 -5.45 0.64 -12.47
CA ASP A 153 -6.28 1.44 -11.55
C ASP A 153 -5.91 2.93 -11.59
N LEU A 154 -5.02 3.34 -12.51
CA LEU A 154 -4.69 4.75 -12.74
C LEU A 154 -5.80 5.41 -13.56
N SER A 155 -6.68 6.15 -12.87
CA SER A 155 -7.83 6.82 -13.48
C SER A 155 -7.48 8.22 -13.97
N ASP A 156 -8.28 8.72 -14.92
CA ASP A 156 -8.20 10.10 -15.40
C ASP A 156 -8.46 11.11 -14.29
N GLU A 157 -9.37 10.79 -13.39
CA GLU A 157 -9.65 11.60 -12.20
C GLU A 157 -8.42 11.75 -11.31
N LEU A 158 -7.65 10.66 -11.13
CA LEU A 158 -6.41 10.71 -10.35
C LEU A 158 -5.36 11.58 -11.04
N ILE A 159 -5.18 11.43 -12.36
CA ILE A 159 -4.23 12.25 -13.14
C ILE A 159 -4.60 13.74 -13.03
N GLU A 160 -5.87 14.09 -13.18
CA GLU A 160 -6.33 15.47 -13.08
C GLU A 160 -6.20 16.02 -11.64
N THR A 161 -6.43 15.18 -10.64
CA THR A 161 -6.22 15.56 -9.22
C THR A 161 -4.75 15.84 -8.95
N MET A 162 -3.83 15.00 -9.43
CA MET A 162 -2.39 15.22 -9.29
C MET A 162 -1.94 16.52 -9.99
N LYS A 163 -2.42 16.74 -11.21
CA LYS A 163 -2.11 17.93 -12.03
C LYS A 163 -2.49 19.24 -11.33
N ASN A 164 -3.66 19.27 -10.71
CA ASN A 164 -4.22 20.48 -10.11
C ASN A 164 -3.78 20.69 -8.66
N SER A 165 -3.15 19.69 -8.04
CA SER A 165 -2.72 19.77 -6.65
C SER A 165 -1.48 20.62 -6.47
N LYS A 166 -1.43 21.34 -5.35
CA LYS A 166 -0.26 22.11 -4.91
C LYS A 166 0.61 21.33 -3.91
N LYS A 167 0.08 20.25 -3.34
CA LYS A 167 0.75 19.47 -2.27
C LYS A 167 1.18 18.09 -2.74
N ILE A 168 0.51 17.49 -3.75
CA ILE A 168 0.91 16.20 -4.30
C ILE A 168 2.22 16.38 -5.07
N CYS A 169 3.23 15.61 -4.71
CA CYS A 169 4.52 15.66 -5.39
C CYS A 169 4.41 15.19 -6.83
N SER A 170 5.11 15.88 -7.76
CA SER A 170 5.17 15.51 -9.19
C SER A 170 6.02 14.25 -9.40
N HIS A 171 5.63 13.17 -8.75
CA HIS A 171 6.28 11.87 -8.83
C HIS A 171 5.24 10.75 -8.76
N LEU A 172 5.36 9.75 -9.62
CA LEU A 172 4.53 8.55 -9.58
C LEU A 172 5.41 7.31 -9.77
N HIS A 173 5.31 6.37 -8.82
CA HIS A 173 5.87 5.04 -8.98
C HIS A 173 4.82 4.14 -9.64
N LEU A 174 5.07 3.74 -10.90
CA LEU A 174 4.13 2.98 -11.73
C LEU A 174 4.82 1.72 -12.29
N PRO A 175 4.83 0.60 -11.55
CA PRO A 175 5.54 -0.61 -11.95
C PRO A 175 5.01 -1.22 -13.26
N LEU A 176 5.84 -1.25 -14.31
CA LEU A 176 5.55 -1.91 -15.59
C LEU A 176 5.61 -3.43 -15.45
N GLN A 177 6.61 -3.94 -14.76
CA GLN A 177 6.97 -5.34 -14.51
C GLN A 177 7.60 -6.05 -15.71
N SER A 178 7.13 -5.88 -16.93
CA SER A 178 7.73 -6.42 -18.16
C SER A 178 7.38 -5.58 -19.37
N GLY A 179 8.31 -5.48 -20.32
CA GLY A 179 8.11 -4.86 -21.64
C GLY A 179 7.39 -5.76 -22.64
N SER A 180 7.07 -7.01 -22.28
CA SER A 180 6.35 -7.98 -23.11
C SER A 180 4.90 -8.12 -22.67
N SER A 181 3.93 -7.85 -23.58
CA SER A 181 2.50 -8.03 -23.29
C SER A 181 2.14 -9.49 -23.01
N GLU A 182 2.86 -10.46 -23.60
CA GLU A 182 2.69 -11.88 -23.33
C GLU A 182 3.14 -12.23 -21.89
N ILE A 183 4.28 -11.71 -21.46
CA ILE A 183 4.76 -11.92 -20.07
C ILE A 183 3.84 -11.20 -19.08
N LEU A 184 3.38 -10.00 -19.37
CA LEU A 184 2.40 -9.30 -18.52
C LEU A 184 1.12 -10.14 -18.34
N LYS A 185 0.62 -10.78 -19.39
CA LYS A 185 -0.51 -11.70 -19.31
C LYS A 185 -0.23 -12.92 -18.42
N ARG A 186 0.96 -13.53 -18.54
CA ARG A 186 1.40 -14.65 -17.68
C ARG A 186 1.56 -14.20 -16.22
N MET A 187 2.01 -12.98 -15.99
CA MET A 187 2.08 -12.34 -14.67
C MET A 187 0.70 -12.00 -14.08
N ASN A 188 -0.40 -12.27 -14.80
CA ASN A 188 -1.76 -11.85 -14.45
C ASN A 188 -1.90 -10.31 -14.32
N ARG A 189 -1.08 -9.55 -15.05
CA ARG A 189 -1.28 -8.10 -15.19
C ARG A 189 -2.43 -7.84 -16.15
N LYS A 190 -3.30 -6.90 -15.81
CA LYS A 190 -4.55 -6.64 -16.57
C LYS A 190 -4.37 -5.45 -17.53
N TYR A 191 -3.19 -5.34 -18.14
CA TYR A 191 -2.85 -4.34 -19.14
C TYR A 191 -1.76 -4.88 -20.07
N SER A 192 -1.69 -4.32 -21.29
CA SER A 192 -0.60 -4.57 -22.23
C SER A 192 0.48 -3.48 -22.15
N LYS A 193 1.62 -3.72 -22.82
CA LYS A 193 2.67 -2.72 -22.98
C LYS A 193 2.14 -1.43 -23.60
N GLU A 194 1.34 -1.54 -24.64
CA GLU A 194 0.76 -0.40 -25.36
C GLU A 194 -0.16 0.43 -24.45
N GLN A 195 -1.00 -0.23 -23.64
CA GLN A 195 -1.85 0.44 -22.66
C GLN A 195 -1.02 1.17 -21.59
N TYR A 196 0.09 0.56 -21.12
CA TYR A 196 0.99 1.21 -20.20
C TYR A 196 1.65 2.44 -20.81
N LEU A 197 2.16 2.35 -22.05
CA LEU A 197 2.78 3.47 -22.74
C LEU A 197 1.78 4.62 -22.94
N ALA A 198 0.53 4.32 -23.33
CA ALA A 198 -0.51 5.33 -23.44
C ALA A 198 -0.80 6.04 -22.10
N LEU A 199 -0.76 5.32 -20.98
CA LEU A 199 -0.88 5.93 -19.65
C LEU A 199 0.31 6.88 -19.35
N VAL A 200 1.53 6.47 -19.70
CA VAL A 200 2.73 7.31 -19.53
C VAL A 200 2.67 8.57 -20.38
N GLU A 201 2.25 8.45 -21.64
CA GLU A 201 2.04 9.61 -22.54
C GLU A 201 0.99 10.56 -21.97
N LYS A 202 -0.13 10.04 -21.48
CA LYS A 202 -1.18 10.82 -20.85
C LYS A 202 -0.70 11.55 -19.61
N LEU A 203 0.05 10.88 -18.73
CA LEU A 203 0.65 11.48 -17.54
C LEU A 203 1.59 12.63 -17.92
N ARG A 204 2.48 12.43 -18.90
CA ARG A 204 3.43 13.45 -19.35
C ARG A 204 2.75 14.61 -20.06
N ALA A 205 1.68 14.35 -20.81
CA ALA A 205 0.88 15.41 -21.42
C ALA A 205 0.16 16.28 -20.36
N ALA A 206 -0.34 15.66 -19.28
CA ALA A 206 -0.98 16.38 -18.20
C ALA A 206 0.01 17.09 -17.28
N MET A 207 1.18 16.49 -17.03
CA MET A 207 2.23 16.95 -16.11
C MET A 207 3.61 16.75 -16.77
N PRO A 208 4.10 17.70 -17.61
CA PRO A 208 5.35 17.53 -18.36
C PRO A 208 6.57 17.23 -17.49
N ASP A 209 6.63 17.78 -16.30
CA ASP A 209 7.75 17.63 -15.34
C ASP A 209 7.58 16.46 -14.37
N ILE A 210 6.60 15.55 -14.60
CA ILE A 210 6.40 14.41 -13.71
C ILE A 210 7.60 13.44 -13.75
N SER A 211 8.10 13.09 -12.58
CA SER A 211 9.08 12.01 -12.42
C SER A 211 8.36 10.67 -12.34
N LEU A 212 8.65 9.75 -13.26
CA LEU A 212 8.10 8.40 -13.26
C LEU A 212 9.18 7.40 -12.90
N THR A 213 8.88 6.51 -11.97
CA THR A 213 9.72 5.37 -11.61
C THR A 213 8.97 4.07 -11.83
N THR A 214 9.69 3.00 -12.14
CA THR A 214 9.12 1.70 -12.45
C THR A 214 10.01 0.57 -11.94
N ASP A 215 9.41 -0.60 -11.74
CA ASP A 215 10.13 -1.86 -11.53
C ASP A 215 9.95 -2.76 -12.76
N ILE A 216 10.98 -3.54 -13.08
CA ILE A 216 11.00 -4.54 -14.15
C ILE A 216 11.54 -5.84 -13.57
N ILE A 217 10.86 -6.95 -13.84
CA ILE A 217 11.29 -8.31 -13.52
C ILE A 217 11.86 -8.90 -14.81
N VAL A 218 13.07 -9.42 -14.75
CA VAL A 218 13.72 -10.14 -15.84
C VAL A 218 13.86 -11.63 -15.50
N GLY A 219 13.85 -12.49 -16.52
CA GLY A 219 13.95 -13.94 -16.34
C GLY A 219 12.66 -14.56 -15.76
N PHE A 220 11.50 -13.95 -16.02
CA PHE A 220 10.22 -14.54 -15.62
C PHE A 220 10.01 -15.88 -16.36
N PRO A 221 9.41 -16.93 -15.72
CA PRO A 221 9.23 -18.24 -16.36
C PRO A 221 8.55 -18.15 -17.74
N GLY A 222 9.26 -18.60 -18.77
CA GLY A 222 8.84 -18.54 -20.15
C GLY A 222 9.16 -17.22 -20.88
N GLU A 223 9.94 -16.32 -20.28
CA GLU A 223 10.55 -15.19 -20.96
C GLU A 223 11.68 -15.65 -21.88
N THR A 224 11.82 -15.04 -23.05
CA THR A 224 12.89 -15.30 -24.05
C THR A 224 13.84 -14.12 -24.09
N GLU A 225 14.97 -14.28 -24.76
CA GLU A 225 15.94 -13.20 -24.95
C GLU A 225 15.45 -12.11 -25.93
N GLU A 226 14.44 -12.43 -26.75
CA GLU A 226 13.76 -11.48 -27.66
C GLU A 226 12.72 -10.65 -26.88
#